data_c975710cd26819904efcc6d1963f3786
#
_entry.id   c975710cd26819904efcc6d1963f3786
#
_cell.length_a   1.000
_cell.length_b   1.000
_cell.length_c   1.000
_cell.angle_alpha   90.00
_cell.angle_beta   90.00
_cell.angle_gamma   90.00
#
_symmetry.space_group_name_H-M   'P 1'
#
loop_
_entity.id
_entity.type
_entity.pdbx_description
1 polymer ?
#
loop_
_entity_poly.entity_id
_entity_poly.type
_entity_poly.pdbx_seq_one_letter_code
_entity_poly.pdbx_strand_id
1 'polypeptide(L)'
;WLLDQGVEPGRILLLTFTNKAAREMLARVESLTGVPATAFWGGTFHHIGQRLLRRFGAPLGIEPGFTILDQGDAELLLQNTIRRLDADFLKAKDNPKAKTLANWISYARNTREPLEDIILERTMGNRDYVEPVCEFADAYREAKRRQQVADYDDLLELWRDLLEKDATFAEWCADRFQEVLVDEYQDTNRLQSEIVDRIATHHRVMAVGDDSQCIYTWRGAEFGNIT
;
A
#
# COMPACT_ATOMS: atom_id res chain seq x y z
N TRP A 1 4.40 -1.57 28.64
CA TRP A 1 4.95 -0.27 29.07
C TRP A 1 4.04 0.91 28.67
N LEU A 2 3.66 1.11 27.39
CA LEU A 2 2.77 2.22 26.98
C LEU A 2 1.44 2.20 27.76
N LEU A 3 0.84 1.04 27.93
CA LEU A 3 -0.40 0.87 28.70
C LEU A 3 -0.19 1.21 30.18
N ASP A 4 0.96 0.86 30.76
CA ASP A 4 1.29 1.20 32.17
C ASP A 4 1.51 2.71 32.33
N GLN A 5 1.86 3.41 31.25
CA GLN A 5 1.93 4.89 31.21
C GLN A 5 0.57 5.56 30.98
N GLY A 6 -0.51 4.78 30.87
CA GLY A 6 -1.86 5.28 30.69
C GLY A 6 -2.26 5.57 29.23
N VAL A 7 -1.46 5.10 28.25
CA VAL A 7 -1.85 5.20 26.84
C VAL A 7 -3.01 4.25 26.57
N GLU A 8 -4.12 4.77 26.06
CA GLU A 8 -5.27 3.95 25.68
C GLU A 8 -4.93 3.00 24.51
N PRO A 9 -5.33 1.71 24.57
CA PRO A 9 -5.04 0.74 23.51
C PRO A 9 -5.47 1.22 22.12
N GLY A 10 -6.61 1.89 22.03
CA GLY A 10 -7.14 2.43 20.78
C GLY A 10 -6.33 3.59 20.20
N ARG A 11 -5.34 4.12 20.90
CA ARG A 11 -4.42 5.16 20.44
C ARG A 11 -3.08 4.60 19.97
N ILE A 12 -2.93 3.28 19.99
CA ILE A 12 -1.73 2.58 19.54
C ILE A 12 -2.02 1.94 18.20
N LEU A 13 -1.20 2.29 17.18
CA LEU A 13 -1.21 1.67 15.86
C LEU A 13 -0.06 0.66 15.80
N LEU A 14 -0.39 -0.60 15.52
CA LEU A 14 0.55 -1.71 15.38
C LEU A 14 0.56 -2.17 13.93
N LEU A 15 1.65 -1.94 13.21
CA LEU A 15 1.81 -2.28 11.80
C LEU A 15 2.84 -3.39 11.62
N THR A 16 2.58 -4.31 10.70
CA THR A 16 3.52 -5.34 10.28
C THR A 16 3.31 -5.69 8.81
N PHE A 17 4.24 -6.46 8.23
CA PHE A 17 4.21 -6.77 6.81
C PHE A 17 3.27 -7.93 6.45
N THR A 18 3.18 -8.99 7.27
CA THR A 18 2.41 -10.19 6.94
C THR A 18 1.22 -10.42 7.87
N ASN A 19 0.16 -11.06 7.34
CA ASN A 19 -1.00 -11.45 8.15
C ASN A 19 -0.64 -12.44 9.26
N LYS A 20 0.39 -13.27 9.07
CA LYS A 20 0.88 -14.18 10.10
C LYS A 20 1.52 -13.40 11.24
N ALA A 21 2.47 -12.51 10.92
CA ALA A 21 3.12 -11.65 11.91
C ALA A 21 2.10 -10.78 12.66
N ALA A 22 1.11 -10.21 11.96
CA ALA A 22 0.04 -9.42 12.59
C ALA A 22 -0.72 -10.22 13.64
N ARG A 23 -1.10 -11.47 13.34
CA ARG A 23 -1.82 -12.34 14.30
C ARG A 23 -0.94 -12.71 15.48
N GLU A 24 0.32 -13.06 15.24
CA GLU A 24 1.27 -13.43 16.31
C GLU A 24 1.57 -12.24 17.21
N MET A 25 1.80 -11.06 16.65
CA MET A 25 2.02 -9.82 17.39
C MET A 25 0.82 -9.47 18.27
N LEU A 26 -0.39 -9.46 17.70
CA LEU A 26 -1.61 -9.12 18.44
C LEU A 26 -1.92 -10.15 19.55
N ALA A 27 -1.77 -11.45 19.28
CA ALA A 27 -1.93 -12.50 20.26
C ALA A 27 -0.91 -12.37 21.42
N ARG A 28 0.34 -12.00 21.10
CA ARG A 28 1.38 -11.75 22.10
C ARG A 28 1.07 -10.53 22.97
N VAL A 29 0.60 -9.44 22.35
CA VAL A 29 0.16 -8.24 23.10
C VAL A 29 -0.98 -8.59 24.05
N GLU A 30 -2.01 -9.31 23.58
CA GLU A 30 -3.13 -9.75 24.41
C GLU A 30 -2.66 -10.63 25.58
N SER A 31 -1.80 -11.61 25.31
CA SER A 31 -1.25 -12.51 26.33
C SER A 31 -0.43 -11.77 27.40
N LEU A 32 0.34 -10.75 27.03
CA LEU A 32 1.20 -10.01 27.95
C LEU A 32 0.47 -8.94 28.75
N THR A 33 -0.59 -8.36 28.18
CA THR A 33 -1.26 -7.18 28.76
C THR A 33 -2.63 -7.49 29.35
N GLY A 34 -3.25 -8.61 28.99
CA GLY A 34 -4.64 -8.92 29.28
C GLY A 34 -5.66 -8.05 28.53
N VAL A 35 -5.19 -7.17 27.63
CA VAL A 35 -6.06 -6.29 26.83
C VAL A 35 -6.40 -6.99 25.50
N PRO A 36 -7.70 -7.11 25.14
CA PRO A 36 -8.10 -7.78 23.92
C PRO A 36 -7.45 -7.16 22.68
N ALA A 37 -6.98 -7.99 21.74
CA ALA A 37 -6.36 -7.57 20.47
C ALA A 37 -7.23 -6.58 19.69
N THR A 38 -8.57 -6.71 19.79
CA THR A 38 -9.55 -5.83 19.14
C THR A 38 -9.58 -4.40 19.68
N ALA A 39 -8.97 -4.15 20.84
CA ALA A 39 -8.86 -2.81 21.40
C ALA A 39 -7.82 -1.94 20.69
N PHE A 40 -6.87 -2.58 19.99
CA PHE A 40 -5.80 -1.91 19.25
C PHE A 40 -6.17 -1.67 17.79
N TRP A 41 -5.48 -0.71 17.18
CA TRP A 41 -5.39 -0.63 15.73
C TRP A 41 -4.19 -1.47 15.30
N GLY A 42 -4.43 -2.73 14.97
CA GLY A 42 -3.36 -3.66 14.65
C GLY A 42 -3.64 -4.48 13.40
N GLY A 43 -2.59 -4.69 12.59
CA GLY A 43 -2.68 -5.48 11.38
C GLY A 43 -1.56 -5.19 10.39
N THR A 44 -1.74 -5.70 9.16
CA THR A 44 -0.87 -5.31 8.05
C THR A 44 -1.25 -3.91 7.55
N PHE A 45 -0.31 -3.25 6.86
CA PHE A 45 -0.59 -1.98 6.18
C PHE A 45 -1.86 -2.04 5.32
N HIS A 46 -2.02 -3.09 4.52
CA HIS A 46 -3.19 -3.26 3.66
C HIS A 46 -4.49 -3.40 4.47
N HIS A 47 -4.47 -4.15 5.57
CA HIS A 47 -5.64 -4.30 6.44
C HIS A 47 -6.07 -2.96 7.06
N ILE A 48 -5.12 -2.21 7.58
CA ILE A 48 -5.38 -0.88 8.17
C ILE A 48 -5.84 0.10 7.08
N GLY A 49 -5.16 0.13 5.92
CA GLY A 49 -5.55 0.95 4.77
C GLY A 49 -6.98 0.68 4.32
N GLN A 50 -7.35 -0.60 4.14
CA GLN A 50 -8.73 -0.99 3.84
C GLN A 50 -9.73 -0.47 4.87
N ARG A 51 -9.43 -0.64 6.17
CA ARG A 51 -10.32 -0.21 7.26
C ARG A 51 -10.51 1.31 7.26
N LEU A 52 -9.44 2.07 7.02
CA LEU A 52 -9.48 3.52 6.93
C LEU A 52 -10.24 4.00 5.68
N LEU A 53 -9.98 3.41 4.51
CA LEU A 53 -10.65 3.77 3.27
C LEU A 53 -12.16 3.49 3.31
N ARG A 54 -12.60 2.39 3.93
CA ARG A 54 -14.03 2.14 4.14
C ARG A 54 -14.73 3.20 4.99
N ARG A 55 -13.99 3.85 5.88
CA ARG A 55 -14.54 4.86 6.77
C ARG A 55 -14.37 6.29 6.24
N PHE A 56 -13.27 6.58 5.58
CA PHE A 56 -12.84 7.93 5.22
C PHE A 56 -12.59 8.12 3.72
N GLY A 57 -12.82 7.13 2.85
CA GLY A 57 -12.48 7.17 1.43
C GLY A 57 -13.35 8.10 0.57
N ALA A 58 -14.47 8.59 1.09
CA ALA A 58 -15.42 9.41 0.33
C ALA A 58 -14.81 10.65 -0.35
N PRO A 59 -13.88 11.41 0.27
CA PRO A 59 -13.23 12.56 -0.40
C PRO A 59 -12.43 12.18 -1.64
N LEU A 60 -11.97 10.91 -1.74
CA LEU A 60 -11.28 10.38 -2.92
C LEU A 60 -12.23 9.68 -3.91
N GLY A 61 -13.54 9.71 -3.65
CA GLY A 61 -14.54 9.05 -4.47
C GLY A 61 -14.62 7.53 -4.28
N ILE A 62 -14.14 7.02 -3.13
CA ILE A 62 -14.20 5.61 -2.75
C ILE A 62 -15.40 5.39 -1.83
N GLU A 63 -16.32 4.54 -2.26
CA GLU A 63 -17.49 4.20 -1.45
C GLU A 63 -17.15 3.17 -0.35
N PRO A 64 -17.81 3.18 0.81
CA PRO A 64 -17.53 2.23 1.91
C PRO A 64 -17.65 0.76 1.49
N GLY A 65 -18.49 0.47 0.49
CA GLY A 65 -18.75 -0.87 -0.05
C GLY A 65 -17.80 -1.33 -1.15
N PHE A 66 -16.72 -0.60 -1.46
CA PHE A 66 -15.82 -0.97 -2.55
C PHE A 66 -15.30 -2.41 -2.41
N THR A 67 -15.10 -3.06 -3.55
CA THR A 67 -14.57 -4.42 -3.63
C THR A 67 -13.05 -4.41 -3.81
N ILE A 68 -12.37 -5.32 -3.13
CA ILE A 68 -10.92 -5.52 -3.31
C ILE A 68 -10.73 -6.63 -4.33
N LEU A 69 -9.99 -6.32 -5.39
CA LEU A 69 -9.58 -7.28 -6.41
C LEU A 69 -8.41 -8.11 -5.88
N ASP A 70 -8.47 -9.41 -6.09
CA ASP A 70 -7.28 -10.23 -5.97
C ASP A 70 -6.33 -10.01 -7.17
N GLN A 71 -5.15 -10.63 -7.13
CA GLN A 71 -4.16 -10.46 -8.18
C GLN A 71 -4.66 -10.92 -9.56
N GLY A 72 -5.46 -11.99 -9.59
CA GLY A 72 -6.01 -12.53 -10.85
C GLY A 72 -7.06 -11.60 -11.44
N ASP A 73 -7.97 -11.10 -10.62
CA ASP A 73 -9.02 -10.15 -11.04
C ASP A 73 -8.42 -8.82 -11.47
N ALA A 74 -7.40 -8.33 -10.76
CA ALA A 74 -6.68 -7.11 -11.11
C ALA A 74 -5.97 -7.25 -12.47
N GLU A 75 -5.27 -8.37 -12.72
CA GLU A 75 -4.64 -8.66 -14.00
C GLU A 75 -5.68 -8.77 -15.12
N LEU A 76 -6.82 -9.44 -14.88
CA LEU A 76 -7.90 -9.57 -15.85
C LEU A 76 -8.51 -8.21 -16.21
N LEU A 77 -8.74 -7.35 -15.23
CA LEU A 77 -9.25 -5.99 -15.47
C LEU A 77 -8.26 -5.17 -16.31
N LEU A 78 -6.96 -5.22 -15.99
CA LEU A 78 -5.91 -4.59 -16.79
C LEU A 78 -5.90 -5.14 -18.23
N GLN A 79 -5.93 -6.47 -18.38
CA GLN A 79 -5.96 -7.11 -19.70
C GLN A 79 -7.16 -6.66 -20.54
N ASN A 80 -8.34 -6.58 -19.94
CA ASN A 80 -9.55 -6.11 -20.62
C ASN A 80 -9.47 -4.62 -20.96
N THR A 81 -8.83 -3.82 -20.11
CA THR A 81 -8.59 -2.40 -20.36
C THR A 81 -7.65 -2.21 -21.56
N ILE A 82 -6.54 -2.95 -21.61
CA ILE A 82 -5.60 -2.92 -22.74
C ILE A 82 -6.31 -3.31 -24.04
N ARG A 83 -7.05 -4.43 -24.05
CA ARG A 83 -7.77 -4.89 -25.26
C ARG A 83 -8.78 -3.88 -25.80
N ARG A 84 -9.34 -3.06 -24.92
CA ARG A 84 -10.29 -2.01 -25.31
C ARG A 84 -9.59 -0.83 -25.96
N LEU A 85 -8.37 -0.49 -25.53
CA LEU A 85 -7.58 0.62 -26.07
C LEU A 85 -6.81 0.19 -27.32
N ASP A 86 -6.15 -0.94 -27.22
CA ASP A 86 -5.39 -1.56 -28.32
C ASP A 86 -5.62 -3.08 -28.34
N ALA A 87 -6.49 -3.54 -29.26
CA ALA A 87 -6.88 -4.94 -29.39
C ALA A 87 -5.72 -5.85 -29.84
N ASP A 88 -4.69 -5.28 -30.46
CA ASP A 88 -3.58 -6.01 -31.06
C ASP A 88 -2.32 -6.02 -30.19
N PHE A 89 -2.20 -5.09 -29.24
CA PHE A 89 -1.03 -4.98 -28.38
C PHE A 89 -0.65 -6.31 -27.71
N LEU A 90 -1.60 -6.98 -27.06
CA LEU A 90 -1.35 -8.25 -26.36
C LEU A 90 -1.18 -9.46 -27.28
N LYS A 91 -1.55 -9.33 -28.58
CA LYS A 91 -1.37 -10.38 -29.59
C LYS A 91 0.05 -10.39 -30.14
N ALA A 92 0.70 -9.25 -30.20
CA ALA A 92 2.08 -9.14 -30.66
C ALA A 92 2.99 -9.98 -29.76
N LYS A 93 3.87 -10.78 -30.38
CA LYS A 93 4.72 -11.76 -29.67
C LYS A 93 5.75 -11.06 -28.80
N ASP A 94 6.27 -9.95 -29.26
CA ASP A 94 7.37 -9.21 -28.62
C ASP A 94 6.87 -8.21 -27.56
N ASN A 95 5.57 -7.94 -27.53
CA ASN A 95 5.00 -7.03 -26.53
C ASN A 95 4.89 -7.67 -25.14
N PRO A 96 5.12 -6.88 -24.08
CA PRO A 96 4.93 -7.34 -22.72
C PRO A 96 3.47 -7.78 -22.48
N LYS A 97 3.30 -8.87 -21.75
CA LYS A 97 1.97 -9.41 -21.41
C LYS A 97 1.35 -8.64 -20.25
N ALA A 98 0.03 -8.74 -20.07
CA ALA A 98 -0.71 -8.03 -19.05
C ALA A 98 -0.11 -8.21 -17.64
N LYS A 99 0.30 -9.43 -17.28
CA LYS A 99 0.98 -9.72 -16.01
C LYS A 99 2.29 -8.93 -15.84
N THR A 100 3.08 -8.84 -16.90
CA THR A 100 4.34 -8.06 -16.88
C THR A 100 4.05 -6.58 -16.67
N LEU A 101 3.07 -6.04 -17.39
CA LEU A 101 2.65 -4.64 -17.25
C LEU A 101 2.07 -4.36 -15.84
N ALA A 102 1.26 -5.28 -15.30
CA ALA A 102 0.76 -5.17 -13.93
C ALA A 102 1.91 -5.09 -12.91
N ASN A 103 2.96 -5.92 -13.09
CA ASN A 103 4.13 -5.88 -12.21
C ASN A 103 4.92 -4.55 -12.34
N TRP A 104 5.06 -3.99 -13.54
CA TRP A 104 5.75 -2.70 -13.73
C TRP A 104 4.97 -1.55 -13.09
N ILE A 105 3.65 -1.52 -13.30
CA ILE A 105 2.75 -0.53 -12.70
C ILE A 105 2.80 -0.63 -11.17
N SER A 106 2.70 -1.84 -10.63
CA SER A 106 2.78 -2.09 -9.19
C SER A 106 4.14 -1.66 -8.61
N TYR A 107 5.24 -2.01 -9.28
CA TYR A 107 6.59 -1.65 -8.85
C TYR A 107 6.75 -0.12 -8.80
N ALA A 108 6.40 0.58 -9.86
CA ALA A 108 6.47 2.04 -9.93
C ALA A 108 5.69 2.72 -8.78
N ARG A 109 4.49 2.19 -8.46
CA ARG A 109 3.65 2.71 -7.37
C ARG A 109 4.28 2.49 -5.99
N ASN A 110 4.84 1.32 -5.74
CA ASN A 110 5.42 0.93 -4.47
C ASN A 110 6.79 1.59 -4.20
N THR A 111 7.60 1.80 -5.25
CA THR A 111 8.90 2.52 -5.16
C THR A 111 8.76 4.03 -5.29
N ARG A 112 7.58 4.52 -5.72
CA ARG A 112 7.33 5.93 -6.02
C ARG A 112 8.20 6.47 -7.17
N GLU A 113 8.69 5.58 -8.01
CA GLU A 113 9.42 5.92 -9.22
C GLU A 113 8.44 6.21 -10.38
N PRO A 114 8.78 7.11 -11.31
CA PRO A 114 7.98 7.33 -12.51
C PRO A 114 7.83 6.03 -13.32
N LEU A 115 6.60 5.72 -13.75
CA LEU A 115 6.35 4.52 -14.55
C LEU A 115 7.17 4.53 -15.86
N GLU A 116 7.39 5.70 -16.45
CA GLU A 116 8.23 5.87 -17.64
C GLU A 116 9.65 5.32 -17.42
N ASP A 117 10.27 5.66 -16.28
CA ASP A 117 11.63 5.22 -15.95
C ASP A 117 11.69 3.69 -15.79
N ILE A 118 10.70 3.10 -15.15
CA ILE A 118 10.57 1.64 -15.02
C ILE A 118 10.41 0.98 -16.39
N ILE A 119 9.58 1.54 -17.28
CA ILE A 119 9.41 1.01 -18.64
C ILE A 119 10.74 1.05 -19.40
N LEU A 120 11.44 2.18 -19.37
CA LEU A 120 12.72 2.34 -20.07
C LEU A 120 13.77 1.36 -19.54
N GLU A 121 13.88 1.21 -18.22
CA GLU A 121 14.78 0.23 -17.60
C GLU A 121 14.46 -1.20 -18.07
N ARG A 122 13.21 -1.61 -17.97
CA ARG A 122 12.75 -2.98 -18.28
C ARG A 122 12.74 -3.31 -19.77
N THR A 123 12.76 -2.30 -20.66
CA THR A 123 12.77 -2.46 -22.12
C THR A 123 14.09 -2.07 -22.78
N MET A 124 15.17 -1.96 -21.99
CA MET A 124 16.49 -1.52 -22.50
C MET A 124 16.45 -0.19 -23.27
N GLY A 125 15.64 0.75 -22.79
CA GLY A 125 15.52 2.10 -23.36
C GLY A 125 14.52 2.22 -24.53
N ASN A 126 13.69 1.21 -24.80
CA ASN A 126 12.71 1.30 -25.87
C ASN A 126 11.55 2.25 -25.51
N ARG A 127 11.54 3.42 -26.14
CA ARG A 127 10.54 4.48 -25.92
C ARG A 127 9.16 4.16 -26.51
N ASP A 128 9.07 3.22 -27.45
CA ASP A 128 7.80 2.88 -28.11
C ASP A 128 6.76 2.31 -27.14
N TYR A 129 7.21 1.80 -25.99
CA TYR A 129 6.33 1.28 -24.94
C TYR A 129 5.86 2.34 -23.94
N VAL A 130 6.51 3.50 -23.84
CA VAL A 130 6.24 4.48 -22.78
C VAL A 130 4.80 5.01 -22.89
N GLU A 131 4.46 5.62 -24.01
CA GLU A 131 3.14 6.22 -24.20
C GLU A 131 2.00 5.21 -24.04
N PRO A 132 1.97 4.05 -24.76
CA PRO A 132 0.87 3.10 -24.63
C PRO A 132 0.76 2.50 -23.22
N VAL A 133 1.87 2.18 -22.55
CA VAL A 133 1.80 1.58 -21.22
C VAL A 133 1.34 2.58 -20.17
N CYS A 134 1.74 3.85 -20.26
CA CYS A 134 1.21 4.91 -19.39
C CYS A 134 -0.30 5.11 -19.63
N GLU A 135 -0.76 5.12 -20.89
CA GLU A 135 -2.19 5.19 -21.20
C GLU A 135 -2.97 3.99 -20.63
N PHE A 136 -2.41 2.78 -20.72
CA PHE A 136 -3.03 1.59 -20.11
C PHE A 136 -3.14 1.70 -18.58
N ALA A 137 -2.10 2.22 -17.92
CA ALA A 137 -2.08 2.42 -16.47
C ALA A 137 -3.15 3.44 -16.03
N ASP A 138 -3.28 4.54 -16.75
CA ASP A 138 -4.28 5.57 -16.44
C ASP A 138 -5.70 5.05 -16.68
N ALA A 139 -5.93 4.36 -17.81
CA ALA A 139 -7.23 3.77 -18.12
C ALA A 139 -7.61 2.65 -17.13
N TYR A 140 -6.64 1.89 -16.63
CA TYR A 140 -6.84 0.89 -15.61
C TYR A 140 -7.26 1.53 -14.27
N ARG A 141 -6.59 2.61 -13.85
CA ARG A 141 -6.96 3.41 -12.67
C ARG A 141 -8.39 3.91 -12.76
N GLU A 142 -8.77 4.48 -13.91
CA GLU A 142 -10.12 4.98 -14.15
C GLU A 142 -11.16 3.86 -14.23
N ALA A 143 -10.81 2.69 -14.77
CA ALA A 143 -11.70 1.52 -14.78
C ALA A 143 -12.00 1.02 -13.36
N LYS A 144 -11.00 0.96 -12.49
CA LYS A 144 -11.18 0.62 -11.07
C LYS A 144 -12.10 1.61 -10.37
N ARG A 145 -11.86 2.90 -10.55
CA ARG A 145 -12.67 3.97 -9.95
C ARG A 145 -14.13 3.88 -10.35
N ARG A 146 -14.42 3.70 -11.65
CA ARG A 146 -15.80 3.58 -12.16
C ARG A 146 -16.54 2.36 -11.64
N GLN A 147 -15.83 1.26 -11.41
CA GLN A 147 -16.41 0.01 -10.91
C GLN A 147 -16.43 -0.06 -9.38
N GLN A 148 -15.94 0.96 -8.68
CA GLN A 148 -15.78 0.97 -7.23
C GLN A 148 -15.03 -0.27 -6.74
N VAL A 149 -13.91 -0.57 -7.40
CA VAL A 149 -12.99 -1.65 -7.02
C VAL A 149 -11.59 -1.08 -6.76
N ALA A 150 -10.82 -1.75 -5.92
CA ALA A 150 -9.44 -1.39 -5.60
C ALA A 150 -8.57 -2.65 -5.63
N ASP A 151 -7.35 -2.56 -6.15
CA ASP A 151 -6.33 -3.57 -5.95
C ASP A 151 -5.54 -3.33 -4.64
N TYR A 152 -4.61 -4.21 -4.31
CA TYR A 152 -3.82 -4.07 -3.09
C TYR A 152 -2.98 -2.80 -3.05
N ASP A 153 -2.41 -2.38 -4.19
CA ASP A 153 -1.62 -1.15 -4.25
C ASP A 153 -2.50 0.09 -4.02
N ASP A 154 -3.75 0.07 -4.48
CA ASP A 154 -4.70 1.16 -4.24
C ASP A 154 -4.94 1.37 -2.74
N LEU A 155 -4.97 0.30 -1.93
CA LEU A 155 -5.20 0.43 -0.49
C LEU A 155 -4.15 1.30 0.19
N LEU A 156 -2.90 1.21 -0.26
CA LEU A 156 -1.79 1.99 0.29
C LEU A 156 -1.72 3.39 -0.34
N GLU A 157 -1.83 3.47 -1.67
CA GLU A 157 -1.74 4.74 -2.38
C GLU A 157 -2.88 5.69 -2.00
N LEU A 158 -4.11 5.19 -1.93
CA LEU A 158 -5.27 6.00 -1.51
C LEU A 158 -5.20 6.38 -0.02
N TRP A 159 -4.65 5.52 0.84
CA TRP A 159 -4.41 5.89 2.23
C TRP A 159 -3.40 7.04 2.34
N ARG A 160 -2.28 6.96 1.63
CA ARG A 160 -1.30 8.04 1.54
C ARG A 160 -1.93 9.32 0.98
N ASP A 161 -2.76 9.20 -0.06
CA ASP A 161 -3.44 10.33 -0.68
C ASP A 161 -4.44 11.01 0.26
N LEU A 162 -5.17 10.25 1.09
CA LEU A 162 -6.02 10.82 2.13
C LEU A 162 -5.20 11.64 3.13
N LEU A 163 -4.07 11.10 3.59
CA LEU A 163 -3.18 11.82 4.53
C LEU A 163 -2.62 13.11 3.94
N GLU A 164 -2.43 13.15 2.62
CA GLU A 164 -1.90 14.33 1.93
C GLU A 164 -2.96 15.37 1.56
N LYS A 165 -4.15 14.92 1.14
CA LYS A 165 -5.17 15.77 0.51
C LYS A 165 -6.31 16.15 1.43
N ASP A 166 -6.54 15.41 2.52
CA ASP A 166 -7.60 15.64 3.50
C ASP A 166 -7.03 15.99 4.87
N ALA A 167 -6.94 17.28 5.16
CA ALA A 167 -6.40 17.78 6.43
C ALA A 167 -7.20 17.26 7.64
N THR A 168 -8.52 17.11 7.52
CA THR A 168 -9.38 16.59 8.59
C THR A 168 -9.05 15.14 8.91
N PHE A 169 -8.80 14.33 7.88
CA PHE A 169 -8.36 12.96 8.06
C PHE A 169 -6.96 12.88 8.65
N ALA A 170 -6.02 13.72 8.18
CA ALA A 170 -4.67 13.77 8.72
C ALA A 170 -4.66 14.16 10.21
N GLU A 171 -5.43 15.18 10.60
CA GLU A 171 -5.62 15.57 12.00
C GLU A 171 -6.25 14.45 12.83
N TRP A 172 -7.27 13.76 12.31
CA TRP A 172 -7.87 12.61 12.96
C TRP A 172 -6.85 11.49 13.18
N CYS A 173 -5.99 11.19 12.20
CA CYS A 173 -4.93 10.19 12.34
C CYS A 173 -3.92 10.60 13.41
N ALA A 174 -3.48 11.85 13.43
CA ALA A 174 -2.53 12.37 14.41
C ALA A 174 -3.09 12.34 15.84
N ASP A 175 -4.36 12.67 16.04
CA ASP A 175 -5.01 12.53 17.35
C ASP A 175 -5.23 11.06 17.73
N ARG A 176 -5.63 10.23 16.77
CA ARG A 176 -5.98 8.83 17.01
C ARG A 176 -4.77 7.94 17.24
N PHE A 177 -3.72 8.10 16.46
CA PHE A 177 -2.52 7.26 16.50
C PHE A 177 -1.39 7.98 17.22
N GLN A 178 -1.47 8.02 18.55
CA GLN A 178 -0.47 8.69 19.38
C GLN A 178 0.84 7.93 19.46
N GLU A 179 0.80 6.62 19.31
CA GLU A 179 1.97 5.73 19.28
C GLU A 179 1.87 4.84 18.05
N VAL A 180 2.91 4.82 17.22
CA VAL A 180 3.00 4.01 16.01
C VAL A 180 4.15 3.02 16.20
N LEU A 181 3.83 1.73 16.15
CA LEU A 181 4.82 0.66 16.25
C LEU A 181 4.80 -0.13 14.93
N VAL A 182 5.96 -0.24 14.30
CA VAL A 182 6.13 -0.96 13.04
C VAL A 182 7.13 -2.08 13.25
N ASP A 183 6.67 -3.31 13.01
CA ASP A 183 7.51 -4.51 13.05
C ASP A 183 7.93 -4.90 11.62
N GLU A 184 9.08 -5.58 11.50
CA GLU A 184 9.67 -5.97 10.20
C GLU A 184 9.89 -4.76 9.27
N TYR A 185 10.38 -3.65 9.83
CA TYR A 185 10.50 -2.39 9.08
C TYR A 185 11.42 -2.49 7.86
N GLN A 186 12.41 -3.42 7.87
CA GLN A 186 13.28 -3.70 6.73
C GLN A 186 12.53 -4.18 5.48
N ASP A 187 11.31 -4.69 5.63
CA ASP A 187 10.47 -5.17 4.53
C ASP A 187 9.53 -4.08 3.97
N THR A 188 9.55 -2.88 4.57
CA THR A 188 8.72 -1.76 4.10
C THR A 188 9.26 -1.18 2.79
N ASN A 189 8.33 -0.91 1.87
CA ASN A 189 8.64 -0.15 0.66
C ASN A 189 8.48 1.36 0.91
N ARG A 190 8.90 2.17 -0.07
CA ARG A 190 8.87 3.63 0.03
C ARG A 190 7.46 4.18 0.29
N LEU A 191 6.43 3.62 -0.35
CA LEU A 191 5.04 4.04 -0.14
C LEU A 191 4.59 3.80 1.32
N GLN A 192 4.98 2.68 1.92
CA GLN A 192 4.66 2.36 3.32
C GLN A 192 5.42 3.27 4.29
N SER A 193 6.69 3.57 4.01
CA SER A 193 7.49 4.52 4.78
C SER A 193 6.85 5.92 4.75
N GLU A 194 6.46 6.43 3.57
CA GLU A 194 5.75 7.71 3.43
C GLU A 194 4.44 7.75 4.26
N ILE A 195 3.71 6.63 4.35
CA ILE A 195 2.49 6.54 5.18
C ILE A 195 2.85 6.69 6.66
N VAL A 196 3.88 5.98 7.14
CA VAL A 196 4.33 6.06 8.54
C VAL A 196 4.75 7.49 8.88
N ASP A 197 5.57 8.14 8.04
CA ASP A 197 6.05 9.51 8.24
C ASP A 197 4.90 10.51 8.34
N ARG A 198 3.87 10.35 7.51
CA ARG A 198 2.69 11.25 7.50
C ARG A 198 1.77 11.06 8.70
N ILE A 199 1.69 9.85 9.25
CA ILE A 199 0.90 9.57 10.45
C ILE A 199 1.64 10.04 11.70
N ALA A 200 2.94 9.83 11.72
CA ALA A 200 3.77 10.02 12.89
C ALA A 200 4.31 11.46 13.04
N THR A 201 3.50 12.45 12.74
CA THR A 201 3.86 13.89 12.85
C THR A 201 4.31 14.30 14.24
N HIS A 202 3.95 13.54 15.28
CA HIS A 202 4.36 13.76 16.66
C HIS A 202 5.67 13.05 17.05
N HIS A 203 6.35 12.37 16.09
CA HIS A 203 7.62 11.65 16.29
C HIS A 203 7.59 10.52 17.33
N ARG A 204 6.42 9.93 17.62
CA ARG A 204 6.26 8.77 18.50
C ARG A 204 6.15 7.50 17.67
N VAL A 205 7.27 7.12 17.06
CA VAL A 205 7.39 5.92 16.25
C VAL A 205 8.44 5.00 16.86
N MET A 206 8.10 3.73 16.95
CA MET A 206 9.06 2.67 17.20
C MET A 206 9.05 1.72 16.01
N ALA A 207 10.11 1.72 15.24
CA ALA A 207 10.36 0.78 14.16
C ALA A 207 11.34 -0.30 14.63
N VAL A 208 10.99 -1.56 14.39
CA VAL A 208 11.84 -2.71 14.68
C VAL A 208 12.08 -3.47 13.39
N GLY A 209 13.32 -3.83 13.13
CA GLY A 209 13.70 -4.56 11.94
C GLY A 209 15.13 -5.11 12.04
N ASP A 210 15.45 -6.04 11.15
CA ASP A 210 16.79 -6.62 11.01
C ASP A 210 17.16 -6.62 9.53
N ASP A 211 18.11 -5.78 9.15
CA ASP A 211 18.57 -5.60 7.77
C ASP A 211 19.05 -6.90 7.13
N SER A 212 19.62 -7.81 7.94
CA SER A 212 20.09 -9.10 7.46
C SER A 212 18.95 -10.06 7.05
N GLN A 213 17.71 -9.77 7.43
CA GLN A 213 16.52 -10.55 7.09
C GLN A 213 15.71 -9.96 5.94
N CYS A 214 16.12 -8.86 5.31
CA CYS A 214 15.43 -8.26 4.17
C CYS A 214 15.45 -9.19 2.95
N ILE A 215 14.30 -9.77 2.59
CA ILE A 215 14.12 -10.67 1.45
C ILE A 215 13.17 -10.12 0.38
N TYR A 216 12.58 -8.93 0.57
CA TYR A 216 11.56 -8.35 -0.29
C TYR A 216 12.06 -7.18 -1.16
N THR A 217 13.36 -7.08 -1.43
CA THR A 217 13.95 -6.05 -2.31
C THR A 217 13.30 -6.00 -3.70
N TRP A 218 12.86 -7.13 -4.23
CA TRP A 218 12.16 -7.24 -5.50
C TRP A 218 10.76 -6.59 -5.51
N ARG A 219 10.20 -6.26 -4.32
CA ARG A 219 8.96 -5.48 -4.14
C ARG A 219 9.23 -4.02 -3.79
N GLY A 220 10.46 -3.57 -3.90
CA GLY A 220 10.85 -2.20 -3.58
C GLY A 220 11.10 -1.95 -2.08
N ALA A 221 11.38 -3.00 -1.29
CA ALA A 221 11.91 -2.80 0.05
C ALA A 221 13.28 -2.11 -0.05
N GLU A 222 13.43 -1.00 0.63
CA GLU A 222 14.63 -0.16 0.60
C GLU A 222 15.33 -0.16 1.96
N PHE A 223 16.63 -0.50 1.96
CA PHE A 223 17.49 -0.37 3.15
C PHE A 223 17.55 1.08 3.68
N GLY A 224 17.38 2.08 2.81
CA GLY A 224 17.43 3.49 3.17
C GLY A 224 16.29 3.96 4.07
N ASN A 225 15.25 3.15 4.30
CA ASN A 225 14.13 3.52 5.18
C ASN A 225 14.51 3.45 6.68
N ILE A 226 15.66 2.87 7.04
CA ILE A 226 16.10 2.67 8.44
C ILE A 226 17.09 3.76 8.89
N THR A 227 17.63 4.54 7.97
CA THR A 227 18.53 5.67 8.26
C THR A 227 17.79 6.99 8.21
#